data_a3ff8cad2872656912f9e8615bb7791a
#
_entry.id   a3ff8cad2872656912f9e8615bb7791a
#
_cell.length_a   1.000
_cell.length_b   1.000
_cell.length_c   1.000
_cell.angle_alpha   90.00
_cell.angle_beta   90.00
_cell.angle_gamma   90.00
#
_symmetry.space_group_name_H-M   'P 1'
#
loop_
_entity.id
_entity.type
_entity.pdbx_description
1 polymer ?
#
loop_
_entity_poly.entity_id
_entity_poly.type
_entity_poly.pdbx_seq_one_letter_code
_entity_poly.pdbx_strand_id
1 'polypeptide(L)'
;MAESFVLSTGSRIPSVGLGVWQIQPDAANDAIYAAVKAGYRHIDCAAAYNNEEEVGLALKKLFEDGVVKRDDLFITSKLWAANHAPEDVEEGIDTTLQDLQLDYLDLYLIHGPIRIKKGTSTMTPENFLPTDIPATWAAMEKLYDSGKARAIGVSNFSCKKLHDLLAVARVPPAVNQVECHPVWQQDKLRKLCQSNGVHLSAFSPLGSPGSPWINGPSVLKNPIVVSVADKLQKTPAQVALRWGIQMGHSVLPKSANESRIKENIDIFGWSIPEDLMAKFSEIKQ
;
A
#
# COMPACT_ATOMS: atom_id res chain seq x y z
N MET A 1 9.40 17.83 5.78
CA MET A 1 9.44 16.35 5.79
C MET A 1 8.01 15.83 5.70
N ALA A 2 7.75 14.80 4.89
CA ALA A 2 6.45 14.13 4.87
C ALA A 2 6.14 13.55 6.26
N GLU A 3 4.89 13.70 6.73
CA GLU A 3 4.43 13.04 7.95
C GLU A 3 4.56 11.51 7.80
N SER A 4 4.71 10.80 8.90
CA SER A 4 4.82 9.34 8.92
C SER A 4 4.11 8.77 10.15
N PHE A 5 3.69 7.52 10.06
CA PHE A 5 3.16 6.75 11.17
C PHE A 5 4.23 5.81 11.73
N VAL A 6 4.12 5.49 13.02
CA VAL A 6 5.03 4.52 13.67
C VAL A 6 4.36 3.16 13.66
N LEU A 7 5.04 2.17 13.09
CA LEU A 7 4.60 0.78 13.09
C LEU A 7 4.91 0.09 14.44
N SER A 8 4.26 -1.04 14.70
CA SER A 8 4.54 -1.88 15.90
C SER A 8 6.00 -2.33 16.01
N THR A 9 6.73 -2.38 14.90
CA THR A 9 8.18 -2.66 14.86
C THR A 9 9.07 -1.49 15.27
N GLY A 10 8.51 -0.30 15.49
CA GLY A 10 9.25 0.95 15.70
C GLY A 10 9.66 1.67 14.40
N SER A 11 9.56 1.02 13.24
CA SER A 11 9.82 1.64 11.94
C SER A 11 8.78 2.72 11.61
N ARG A 12 9.17 3.69 10.81
CA ARG A 12 8.30 4.77 10.38
C ARG A 12 7.88 4.58 8.92
N ILE A 13 6.57 4.38 8.70
CA ILE A 13 5.99 4.34 7.35
C ILE A 13 5.57 5.75 6.93
N PRO A 14 6.02 6.27 5.78
CA PRO A 14 5.56 7.56 5.28
C PRO A 14 4.04 7.56 5.05
N SER A 15 3.38 8.68 5.38
CA SER A 15 1.92 8.80 5.28
C SER A 15 1.41 8.78 3.84
N VAL A 16 2.28 9.14 2.88
CA VAL A 16 2.00 9.05 1.44
C VAL A 16 3.05 8.19 0.77
N GLY A 17 2.61 7.16 0.05
CA GLY A 17 3.46 6.35 -0.81
C GLY A 17 2.98 6.39 -2.26
N LEU A 18 3.90 6.16 -3.20
CA LEU A 18 3.55 5.94 -4.60
C LEU A 18 3.16 4.48 -4.81
N GLY A 19 1.90 4.21 -5.18
CA GLY A 19 1.51 2.91 -5.69
C GLY A 19 1.98 2.74 -7.14
N VAL A 20 2.58 1.60 -7.48
CA VAL A 20 3.07 1.35 -8.85
C VAL A 20 2.17 0.41 -9.66
N TRP A 21 1.06 -0.04 -9.13
CA TRP A 21 0.12 -0.88 -9.88
C TRP A 21 -0.37 -0.18 -11.15
N GLN A 22 -0.32 -0.89 -12.29
CA GLN A 22 -0.68 -0.35 -13.62
C GLN A 22 0.18 0.87 -14.07
N ILE A 23 1.35 1.09 -13.50
CA ILE A 23 2.35 1.90 -14.17
C ILE A 23 2.99 1.00 -15.23
N GLN A 24 2.92 1.44 -16.48
CA GLN A 24 3.52 0.69 -17.58
C GLN A 24 5.04 0.66 -17.43
N PRO A 25 5.71 -0.43 -17.83
CA PRO A 25 7.15 -0.58 -17.69
C PRO A 25 7.95 0.62 -18.23
N ASP A 26 7.61 1.11 -19.40
CA ASP A 26 8.27 2.26 -20.05
C ASP A 26 8.09 3.59 -19.30
N ALA A 27 7.04 3.72 -18.47
CA ALA A 27 6.76 4.90 -17.66
C ALA A 27 7.27 4.78 -16.21
N ALA A 28 7.71 3.60 -15.78
CA ALA A 28 8.03 3.35 -14.37
C ALA A 28 9.21 4.21 -13.89
N ASN A 29 10.28 4.28 -14.67
CA ASN A 29 11.46 5.08 -14.32
C ASN A 29 11.10 6.56 -14.09
N ASP A 30 10.40 7.17 -15.03
CA ASP A 30 10.09 8.60 -14.97
C ASP A 30 9.10 8.90 -13.82
N ALA A 31 8.11 8.03 -13.61
CA ALA A 31 7.14 8.20 -12.53
C ALA A 31 7.79 8.10 -11.14
N ILE A 32 8.66 7.11 -10.94
CA ILE A 32 9.34 6.89 -9.65
C ILE A 32 10.36 8.02 -9.40
N TYR A 33 11.12 8.39 -10.43
CA TYR A 33 12.09 9.47 -10.32
C TYR A 33 11.41 10.80 -9.99
N ALA A 34 10.31 11.14 -10.68
CA ALA A 34 9.51 12.32 -10.40
C ALA A 34 8.91 12.30 -8.99
N ALA A 35 8.41 11.15 -8.53
CA ALA A 35 7.85 11.00 -7.20
C ALA A 35 8.91 11.24 -6.10
N VAL A 36 10.08 10.60 -6.21
CA VAL A 36 11.15 10.78 -5.22
C VAL A 36 11.65 12.23 -5.20
N LYS A 37 11.78 12.87 -6.37
CA LYS A 37 12.11 14.31 -6.46
C LYS A 37 11.02 15.22 -5.87
N ALA A 38 9.75 14.84 -5.97
CA ALA A 38 8.65 15.57 -5.36
C ALA A 38 8.56 15.36 -3.83
N GLY A 39 9.34 14.45 -3.26
CA GLY A 39 9.40 14.22 -1.82
C GLY A 39 8.79 12.91 -1.34
N TYR A 40 8.29 12.04 -2.23
CA TYR A 40 7.90 10.68 -1.83
C TYR A 40 9.10 9.91 -1.26
N ARG A 41 8.84 9.16 -0.21
CA ARG A 41 9.84 8.29 0.45
C ARG A 41 9.31 6.87 0.67
N HIS A 42 8.14 6.55 0.10
CA HIS A 42 7.56 5.21 0.13
C HIS A 42 7.13 4.82 -1.29
N ILE A 43 7.59 3.65 -1.76
CA ILE A 43 7.19 3.04 -3.02
C ILE A 43 6.52 1.71 -2.69
N ASP A 44 5.29 1.51 -3.16
CA ASP A 44 4.47 0.33 -2.94
C ASP A 44 4.40 -0.54 -4.18
N CYS A 45 5.12 -1.66 -4.16
CA CYS A 45 5.30 -2.64 -5.22
C CYS A 45 4.48 -3.91 -4.96
N ALA A 46 4.48 -4.82 -5.91
CA ALA A 46 4.09 -6.22 -5.74
C ALA A 46 4.58 -7.06 -6.93
N ALA A 47 4.97 -8.31 -6.67
CA ALA A 47 5.32 -9.27 -7.72
C ALA A 47 4.20 -9.43 -8.77
N ALA A 48 2.93 -9.38 -8.32
CA ALA A 48 1.76 -9.45 -9.20
C ALA A 48 1.61 -8.28 -10.20
N TYR A 49 2.34 -7.19 -10.03
CA TYR A 49 2.24 -6.01 -10.91
C TYR A 49 3.08 -6.16 -12.18
N ASN A 50 3.98 -7.15 -12.21
CA ASN A 50 4.87 -7.47 -13.33
C ASN A 50 5.68 -6.25 -13.84
N ASN A 51 6.18 -5.44 -12.90
CA ASN A 51 7.01 -4.26 -13.18
C ASN A 51 8.10 -4.02 -12.13
N GLU A 52 8.41 -5.04 -11.29
CA GLU A 52 9.43 -4.88 -10.24
C GLU A 52 10.85 -4.71 -10.82
N GLU A 53 11.16 -5.31 -11.97
CA GLU A 53 12.44 -5.10 -12.64
C GLU A 53 12.65 -3.62 -13.04
N GLU A 54 11.64 -3.00 -13.62
CA GLU A 54 11.70 -1.58 -14.02
C GLU A 54 11.72 -0.65 -12.81
N VAL A 55 11.00 -1.02 -11.75
CA VAL A 55 11.09 -0.31 -10.47
C VAL A 55 12.51 -0.41 -9.91
N GLY A 56 13.12 -1.60 -9.94
CA GLY A 56 14.50 -1.83 -9.51
C GLY A 56 15.51 -0.98 -10.27
N LEU A 57 15.36 -0.88 -11.59
CA LEU A 57 16.20 -0.01 -12.43
C LEU A 57 16.05 1.47 -12.05
N ALA A 58 14.81 1.92 -11.77
CA ALA A 58 14.56 3.29 -11.32
C ALA A 58 15.17 3.57 -9.95
N LEU A 59 15.07 2.64 -9.00
CA LEU A 59 15.68 2.76 -7.68
C LEU A 59 17.20 2.82 -7.77
N LYS A 60 17.81 1.91 -8.52
CA LYS A 60 19.26 1.92 -8.77
C LYS A 60 19.72 3.26 -9.33
N LYS A 61 19.04 3.77 -10.35
CA LYS A 61 19.36 5.07 -10.93
C LYS A 61 19.28 6.21 -9.91
N LEU A 62 18.26 6.24 -9.06
CA LEU A 62 18.10 7.23 -7.99
C LEU A 62 19.27 7.20 -6.99
N PHE A 63 19.77 6.00 -6.67
CA PHE A 63 20.93 5.83 -5.77
C PHE A 63 22.24 6.24 -6.46
N GLU A 64 22.45 5.85 -7.70
CA GLU A 64 23.63 6.22 -8.50
C GLU A 64 23.70 7.73 -8.76
N ASP A 65 22.58 8.38 -9.04
CA ASP A 65 22.49 9.83 -9.22
C ASP A 65 22.59 10.61 -7.88
N GLY A 66 22.65 9.92 -6.74
CA GLY A 66 22.74 10.53 -5.42
C GLY A 66 21.50 11.32 -4.99
N VAL A 67 20.35 11.04 -5.60
CA VAL A 67 19.08 11.73 -5.27
C VAL A 67 18.59 11.34 -3.88
N VAL A 68 18.68 10.06 -3.54
CA VAL A 68 18.39 9.49 -2.22
C VAL A 68 19.29 8.29 -1.96
N LYS A 69 19.41 7.89 -0.69
CA LYS A 69 20.02 6.62 -0.28
C LYS A 69 18.94 5.56 -0.06
N ARG A 70 19.35 4.26 -0.06
CA ARG A 70 18.41 3.17 0.24
C ARG A 70 17.67 3.36 1.57
N ASP A 71 18.37 3.80 2.61
CA ASP A 71 17.78 4.01 3.95
C ASP A 71 16.84 5.23 4.03
N ASP A 72 16.83 6.10 3.04
CA ASP A 72 15.88 7.20 2.94
C ASP A 72 14.51 6.75 2.41
N LEU A 73 14.44 5.54 1.81
CA LEU A 73 13.23 5.00 1.21
C LEU A 73 12.63 3.87 2.03
N PHE A 74 11.31 3.86 2.09
CA PHE A 74 10.50 2.76 2.59
C PHE A 74 9.94 1.99 1.39
N ILE A 75 10.39 0.77 1.18
CA ILE A 75 9.98 -0.07 0.04
C ILE A 75 9.10 -1.21 0.53
N THR A 76 7.88 -1.26 0.01
CA THR A 76 6.91 -2.34 0.24
C THR A 76 6.81 -3.23 -0.99
N SER A 77 6.79 -4.54 -0.80
CA SER A 77 6.29 -5.46 -1.81
C SER A 77 5.42 -6.55 -1.20
N LYS A 78 4.92 -7.48 -2.04
CA LYS A 78 3.84 -8.40 -1.64
C LYS A 78 4.09 -9.79 -2.20
N LEU A 79 3.93 -10.80 -1.33
CA LEU A 79 3.95 -12.21 -1.65
C LEU A 79 2.75 -12.56 -2.53
N TRP A 80 3.02 -13.06 -3.73
CA TRP A 80 1.95 -13.44 -4.64
C TRP A 80 1.25 -14.75 -4.22
N ALA A 81 -0.01 -14.89 -4.60
CA ALA A 81 -0.86 -16.02 -4.26
C ALA A 81 -0.30 -17.41 -4.66
N ALA A 82 0.55 -17.46 -5.69
CA ALA A 82 1.20 -18.68 -6.14
C ALA A 82 2.35 -19.15 -5.22
N ASN A 83 2.85 -18.27 -4.33
CA ASN A 83 3.96 -18.54 -3.42
C ASN A 83 3.50 -18.68 -1.96
N HIS A 84 2.22 -18.94 -1.70
CA HIS A 84 1.70 -19.07 -0.32
C HIS A 84 2.01 -20.39 0.35
N ALA A 85 2.53 -21.42 -0.36
CA ALA A 85 3.05 -22.60 0.32
C ALA A 85 4.26 -22.19 1.18
N PRO A 86 4.37 -22.65 2.45
CA PRO A 86 5.44 -22.23 3.35
C PRO A 86 6.85 -22.39 2.75
N GLU A 87 7.06 -23.43 1.97
CA GLU A 87 8.31 -23.75 1.26
C GLU A 87 8.62 -22.77 0.10
N ASP A 88 7.61 -22.07 -0.43
CA ASP A 88 7.74 -21.16 -1.57
C ASP A 88 7.84 -19.68 -1.15
N VAL A 89 7.59 -19.36 0.12
CA VAL A 89 7.57 -17.98 0.61
C VAL A 89 8.94 -17.31 0.48
N GLU A 90 10.02 -18.02 0.80
CA GLU A 90 11.38 -17.51 0.68
C GLU A 90 11.77 -17.25 -0.78
N GLU A 91 11.43 -18.17 -1.69
CA GLU A 91 11.63 -17.96 -3.13
C GLU A 91 10.88 -16.71 -3.63
N GLY A 92 9.67 -16.46 -3.11
CA GLY A 92 8.87 -15.29 -3.46
C GLY A 92 9.56 -13.97 -3.12
N ILE A 93 10.12 -13.82 -1.92
CA ILE A 93 10.84 -12.61 -1.55
C ILE A 93 12.19 -12.51 -2.26
N ASP A 94 12.89 -13.61 -2.48
CA ASP A 94 14.19 -13.61 -3.16
C ASP A 94 14.06 -13.14 -4.61
N THR A 95 13.01 -13.56 -5.32
CA THR A 95 12.68 -13.08 -6.66
C THR A 95 12.40 -11.58 -6.63
N THR A 96 11.54 -11.12 -5.72
CA THR A 96 11.24 -9.69 -5.55
C THR A 96 12.50 -8.86 -5.25
N LEU A 97 13.37 -9.33 -4.35
CA LEU A 97 14.63 -8.64 -4.01
C LEU A 97 15.58 -8.57 -5.21
N GLN A 98 15.66 -9.65 -6.00
CA GLN A 98 16.43 -9.69 -7.23
C GLN A 98 15.91 -8.67 -8.25
N ASP A 99 14.61 -8.66 -8.51
CA ASP A 99 13.97 -7.77 -9.50
C ASP A 99 14.10 -6.30 -9.07
N LEU A 100 13.88 -5.99 -7.79
CA LEU A 100 14.04 -4.64 -7.22
C LEU A 100 15.50 -4.25 -7.03
N GLN A 101 16.48 -5.17 -7.17
CA GLN A 101 17.91 -4.96 -6.93
C GLN A 101 18.19 -4.44 -5.51
N LEU A 102 17.56 -5.07 -4.49
CA LEU A 102 17.64 -4.69 -3.08
C LEU A 102 18.08 -5.88 -2.21
N ASP A 103 18.68 -5.58 -1.05
CA ASP A 103 19.08 -6.59 -0.07
C ASP A 103 17.98 -6.90 0.96
N TYR A 104 17.03 -5.96 1.15
CA TYR A 104 15.91 -6.08 2.08
C TYR A 104 14.71 -5.24 1.63
N LEU A 105 13.53 -5.60 2.15
CA LEU A 105 12.32 -4.79 2.09
C LEU A 105 12.04 -4.15 3.45
N ASP A 106 11.47 -2.95 3.46
CA ASP A 106 10.98 -2.32 4.68
C ASP A 106 9.68 -2.97 5.16
N LEU A 107 8.85 -3.43 4.21
CA LEU A 107 7.60 -4.12 4.50
C LEU A 107 7.31 -5.18 3.43
N TYR A 108 7.02 -6.40 3.86
CA TYR A 108 6.54 -7.46 2.98
C TYR A 108 5.19 -7.96 3.41
N LEU A 109 4.23 -7.99 2.48
CA LEU A 109 2.83 -8.30 2.75
C LEU A 109 2.39 -9.61 2.09
N ILE A 110 1.58 -10.42 2.74
CA ILE A 110 0.73 -11.39 2.04
C ILE A 110 -0.26 -10.57 1.19
N HIS A 111 -0.21 -10.71 -0.15
CA HIS A 111 -0.98 -9.84 -1.07
C HIS A 111 -2.51 -9.98 -0.92
N GLY A 112 -2.95 -11.15 -0.52
CA GLY A 112 -4.35 -11.42 -0.22
C GLY A 112 -4.53 -12.82 0.36
N PRO A 113 -5.65 -13.08 1.05
CA PRO A 113 -5.89 -14.35 1.72
C PRO A 113 -6.41 -15.42 0.72
N ILE A 114 -5.72 -15.58 -0.40
CA ILE A 114 -6.01 -16.54 -1.45
C ILE A 114 -4.73 -17.27 -1.84
N ARG A 115 -4.87 -18.52 -2.29
CA ARG A 115 -3.76 -19.32 -2.80
C ARG A 115 -4.13 -19.90 -4.16
N ILE A 116 -3.18 -19.86 -5.09
CA ILE A 116 -3.28 -20.51 -6.40
C ILE A 116 -2.12 -21.48 -6.63
N LYS A 117 -2.25 -22.31 -7.62
CA LYS A 117 -1.19 -23.25 -8.01
C LYS A 117 0.07 -22.50 -8.41
N LYS A 118 1.25 -22.99 -7.92
CA LYS A 118 2.55 -22.47 -8.32
C LYS A 118 2.74 -22.55 -9.84
N GLY A 119 3.38 -21.52 -10.41
CA GLY A 119 3.61 -21.42 -11.85
C GLY A 119 2.39 -20.95 -12.64
N THR A 120 1.29 -20.57 -11.98
CA THR A 120 0.14 -19.93 -12.64
C THR A 120 0.02 -18.46 -12.27
N SER A 121 -0.42 -17.64 -13.23
CA SER A 121 -0.70 -16.20 -13.01
C SER A 121 -2.19 -15.88 -13.07
N THR A 122 -3.03 -16.85 -13.45
CA THR A 122 -4.46 -16.63 -13.67
C THR A 122 -5.28 -17.06 -12.45
N MET A 123 -6.20 -16.20 -12.02
CA MET A 123 -7.15 -16.48 -10.95
C MET A 123 -8.42 -17.11 -11.48
N THR A 124 -8.27 -18.30 -12.11
CA THR A 124 -9.42 -19.09 -12.59
C THR A 124 -9.79 -20.17 -11.56
N PRO A 125 -11.06 -20.62 -11.51
CA PRO A 125 -11.52 -21.55 -10.47
C PRO A 125 -10.66 -22.79 -10.30
N GLU A 126 -10.14 -23.35 -11.38
CA GLU A 126 -9.28 -24.53 -11.40
C GLU A 126 -7.89 -24.32 -10.79
N ASN A 127 -7.46 -23.08 -10.63
CA ASN A 127 -6.17 -22.72 -10.08
C ASN A 127 -6.21 -22.42 -8.58
N PHE A 128 -7.38 -22.19 -7.99
CA PHE A 128 -7.47 -21.94 -6.55
C PHE A 128 -7.17 -23.18 -5.73
N LEU A 129 -6.44 -22.97 -4.65
CA LEU A 129 -6.09 -23.99 -3.66
C LEU A 129 -6.60 -23.56 -2.28
N PRO A 130 -6.83 -24.51 -1.36
CA PRO A 130 -7.08 -24.18 0.04
C PRO A 130 -5.94 -23.36 0.62
N THR A 131 -6.29 -22.33 1.38
CA THR A 131 -5.33 -21.47 2.07
C THR A 131 -5.00 -22.02 3.45
N ASP A 132 -3.73 -21.98 3.83
CA ASP A 132 -3.26 -22.16 5.19
C ASP A 132 -2.50 -20.90 5.62
N ILE A 133 -3.25 -19.88 6.03
CA ILE A 133 -2.68 -18.60 6.43
C ILE A 133 -1.74 -18.72 7.63
N PRO A 134 -2.04 -19.50 8.69
CA PRO A 134 -1.08 -19.73 9.77
C PRO A 134 0.28 -20.29 9.31
N ALA A 135 0.28 -21.28 8.43
CA ALA A 135 1.53 -21.84 7.90
C ALA A 135 2.29 -20.88 7.00
N THR A 136 1.60 -20.15 6.11
CA THR A 136 2.20 -19.08 5.31
C THR A 136 2.78 -17.99 6.21
N TRP A 137 2.05 -17.59 7.27
CA TRP A 137 2.51 -16.57 8.21
C TRP A 137 3.76 -16.97 8.98
N ALA A 138 3.84 -18.23 9.43
CA ALA A 138 5.05 -18.77 10.06
C ALA A 138 6.28 -18.69 9.15
N ALA A 139 6.10 -18.84 7.84
CA ALA A 139 7.17 -18.63 6.87
C ALA A 139 7.51 -17.14 6.70
N MET A 140 6.50 -16.23 6.70
CA MET A 140 6.74 -14.78 6.72
C MET A 140 7.53 -14.34 7.95
N GLU A 141 7.25 -14.91 9.12
CA GLU A 141 8.00 -14.63 10.36
C GLU A 141 9.49 -14.98 10.25
N LYS A 142 9.84 -16.04 9.50
CA LYS A 142 11.25 -16.38 9.23
C LYS A 142 11.93 -15.31 8.37
N LEU A 143 11.21 -14.68 7.43
CA LEU A 143 11.74 -13.58 6.64
C LEU A 143 12.00 -12.35 7.51
N TYR A 144 11.15 -12.09 8.49
CA TYR A 144 11.37 -11.06 9.50
C TYR A 144 12.58 -11.36 10.36
N ASP A 145 12.70 -12.58 10.88
CA ASP A 145 13.82 -13.01 11.72
C ASP A 145 15.18 -12.95 10.99
N SER A 146 15.19 -13.24 9.68
CA SER A 146 16.41 -13.15 8.83
C SER A 146 16.78 -11.73 8.41
N GLY A 147 15.87 -10.76 8.59
CA GLY A 147 16.07 -9.38 8.17
C GLY A 147 15.82 -9.11 6.67
N LYS A 148 15.41 -10.11 5.88
CA LYS A 148 14.98 -9.89 4.48
C LYS A 148 13.78 -8.96 4.39
N ALA A 149 12.89 -8.98 5.42
CA ALA A 149 11.81 -8.03 5.59
C ALA A 149 11.91 -7.37 6.98
N ARG A 150 12.05 -6.06 7.05
CA ARG A 150 12.13 -5.30 8.33
C ARG A 150 10.78 -5.22 9.06
N ALA A 151 9.68 -5.37 8.35
CA ALA A 151 8.34 -5.57 8.86
C ALA A 151 7.57 -6.52 7.95
N ILE A 152 6.63 -7.26 8.53
CA ILE A 152 5.72 -8.15 7.79
C ILE A 152 4.28 -7.75 8.06
N GLY A 153 3.40 -8.00 7.09
CA GLY A 153 2.00 -7.65 7.20
C GLY A 153 1.14 -8.40 6.19
N VAL A 154 -0.08 -7.93 6.05
CA VAL A 154 -1.08 -8.53 5.18
C VAL A 154 -1.75 -7.47 4.31
N SER A 155 -2.41 -7.92 3.26
CA SER A 155 -3.26 -7.09 2.40
C SER A 155 -4.57 -7.81 2.12
N ASN A 156 -5.66 -7.05 1.99
CA ASN A 156 -6.99 -7.59 1.71
C ASN A 156 -7.55 -8.51 2.82
N PHE A 157 -7.14 -8.33 4.07
CA PHE A 157 -7.68 -9.09 5.20
C PHE A 157 -8.90 -8.39 5.79
N SER A 158 -10.01 -9.12 5.87
CA SER A 158 -11.21 -8.69 6.58
C SER A 158 -10.99 -8.68 8.10
N CYS A 159 -11.92 -8.09 8.87
CA CYS A 159 -11.88 -8.13 10.33
C CYS A 159 -11.72 -9.57 10.86
N LYS A 160 -12.48 -10.53 10.29
CA LYS A 160 -12.39 -11.93 10.73
C LYS A 160 -11.00 -12.51 10.46
N LYS A 161 -10.49 -12.35 9.22
CA LYS A 161 -9.17 -12.92 8.84
C LYS A 161 -8.03 -12.30 9.63
N LEU A 162 -8.10 -10.99 9.89
CA LEU A 162 -7.10 -10.30 10.72
C LEU A 162 -7.15 -10.80 12.16
N HIS A 163 -8.36 -10.92 12.74
CA HIS A 163 -8.52 -11.45 14.09
C HIS A 163 -7.99 -12.88 14.22
N ASP A 164 -8.33 -13.75 13.25
CA ASP A 164 -7.87 -15.14 13.25
C ASP A 164 -6.32 -15.23 13.18
N LEU A 165 -5.69 -14.36 12.36
CA LEU A 165 -4.23 -14.28 12.27
C LEU A 165 -3.59 -13.77 13.56
N LEU A 166 -4.13 -12.72 14.15
CA LEU A 166 -3.63 -12.16 15.41
C LEU A 166 -3.65 -13.17 16.56
N ALA A 167 -4.58 -14.12 16.54
CA ALA A 167 -4.68 -15.16 17.57
C ALA A 167 -3.53 -16.18 17.52
N VAL A 168 -2.82 -16.31 16.39
CA VAL A 168 -1.79 -17.34 16.18
C VAL A 168 -0.41 -16.74 15.83
N ALA A 169 -0.33 -15.48 15.44
CA ALA A 169 0.90 -14.83 15.05
C ALA A 169 1.84 -14.61 16.25
N ARG A 170 3.08 -15.07 16.15
CA ARG A 170 4.17 -14.74 17.08
C ARG A 170 4.65 -13.30 16.86
N VAL A 171 4.85 -12.92 15.60
CA VAL A 171 5.10 -11.53 15.18
C VAL A 171 3.79 -11.00 14.60
N PRO A 172 3.10 -10.07 15.27
CA PRO A 172 1.87 -9.51 14.74
C PRO A 172 2.08 -8.81 13.40
N PRO A 173 1.09 -8.82 12.48
CA PRO A 173 1.20 -8.04 11.26
C PRO A 173 1.33 -6.56 11.59
N ALA A 174 2.36 -5.90 11.06
CA ALA A 174 2.58 -4.47 11.27
C ALA A 174 1.59 -3.61 10.48
N VAL A 175 1.13 -4.11 9.34
CA VAL A 175 0.24 -3.41 8.40
C VAL A 175 -0.84 -4.36 7.89
N ASN A 176 -2.07 -3.85 7.74
CA ASN A 176 -3.09 -4.40 6.85
C ASN A 176 -3.37 -3.38 5.74
N GLN A 177 -2.97 -3.69 4.51
CA GLN A 177 -3.19 -2.83 3.34
C GLN A 177 -4.49 -3.21 2.66
N VAL A 178 -5.45 -2.29 2.59
CA VAL A 178 -6.78 -2.52 2.02
C VAL A 178 -7.24 -1.33 1.18
N GLU A 179 -8.23 -1.53 0.32
CA GLU A 179 -8.94 -0.42 -0.30
C GLU A 179 -9.61 0.43 0.79
N CYS A 180 -9.28 1.73 0.81
CA CYS A 180 -9.90 2.65 1.76
C CYS A 180 -9.88 4.08 1.18
N HIS A 181 -11.04 4.73 1.19
CA HIS A 181 -11.25 6.09 0.67
C HIS A 181 -12.59 6.64 1.19
N PRO A 182 -12.92 7.91 0.98
CA PRO A 182 -14.15 8.52 1.53
C PRO A 182 -15.46 7.80 1.25
N VAL A 183 -15.58 7.07 0.12
CA VAL A 183 -16.80 6.29 -0.23
C VAL A 183 -16.68 4.80 0.12
N TRP A 184 -15.59 4.39 0.76
CA TRP A 184 -15.35 3.06 1.34
C TRP A 184 -14.43 3.18 2.55
N GLN A 185 -15.00 3.58 3.70
CA GLN A 185 -14.23 4.11 4.84
C GLN A 185 -13.64 3.06 5.77
N GLN A 186 -14.02 1.79 5.64
CA GLN A 186 -13.47 0.68 6.43
C GLN A 186 -13.56 0.88 7.96
N ASP A 187 -14.61 1.52 8.48
CA ASP A 187 -14.69 1.94 9.90
C ASP A 187 -14.44 0.82 10.89
N LYS A 188 -15.06 -0.35 10.67
CA LYS A 188 -14.89 -1.50 11.56
C LYS A 188 -13.45 -2.03 11.52
N LEU A 189 -12.87 -2.12 10.32
CA LEU A 189 -11.51 -2.63 10.13
C LEU A 189 -10.48 -1.66 10.68
N ARG A 190 -10.64 -0.34 10.45
CA ARG A 190 -9.76 0.68 11.03
C ARG A 190 -9.71 0.61 12.55
N LYS A 191 -10.88 0.52 13.21
CA LYS A 191 -10.97 0.37 14.66
C LYS A 191 -10.30 -0.91 15.16
N LEU A 192 -10.48 -2.02 14.45
CA LEU A 192 -9.84 -3.28 14.80
C LEU A 192 -8.32 -3.18 14.65
N CYS A 193 -7.83 -2.62 13.55
CA CYS A 193 -6.40 -2.41 13.33
C CYS A 193 -5.81 -1.53 14.44
N GLN A 194 -6.42 -0.38 14.70
CA GLN A 194 -5.96 0.56 15.72
C GLN A 194 -5.90 -0.06 17.12
N SER A 195 -6.92 -0.82 17.52
CA SER A 195 -6.97 -1.46 18.84
C SER A 195 -5.94 -2.59 19.01
N ASN A 196 -5.38 -3.11 17.93
CA ASN A 196 -4.39 -4.19 17.95
C ASN A 196 -2.97 -3.73 17.49
N GLY A 197 -2.74 -2.42 17.36
CA GLY A 197 -1.43 -1.90 16.95
C GLY A 197 -1.04 -2.23 15.49
N VAL A 198 -2.02 -2.59 14.65
CA VAL A 198 -1.83 -2.82 13.22
C VAL A 198 -2.09 -1.52 12.46
N HIS A 199 -1.13 -1.08 11.66
CA HIS A 199 -1.33 0.11 10.82
C HIS A 199 -2.19 -0.24 9.60
N LEU A 200 -3.23 0.56 9.31
CA LEU A 200 -3.97 0.45 8.07
C LEU A 200 -3.28 1.29 7.00
N SER A 201 -3.00 0.71 5.84
CA SER A 201 -2.53 1.42 4.65
C SER A 201 -3.58 1.34 3.56
N ALA A 202 -3.92 2.48 2.94
CA ALA A 202 -5.01 2.56 1.97
C ALA A 202 -4.48 2.48 0.53
N PHE A 203 -4.74 1.37 -0.16
CA PHE A 203 -4.60 1.37 -1.62
C PHE A 203 -5.86 1.96 -2.27
N SER A 204 -5.77 2.35 -3.53
CA SER A 204 -6.84 3.04 -4.28
C SER A 204 -7.51 4.19 -3.50
N PRO A 205 -6.75 5.08 -2.84
CA PRO A 205 -7.33 6.11 -1.96
C PRO A 205 -8.15 7.15 -2.72
N LEU A 206 -8.06 7.17 -4.05
CA LEU A 206 -8.86 8.00 -4.96
C LEU A 206 -9.98 7.22 -5.67
N GLY A 207 -10.23 5.94 -5.29
CA GLY A 207 -11.22 5.07 -5.90
C GLY A 207 -10.84 4.61 -7.30
N SER A 208 -9.54 4.57 -7.62
CA SER A 208 -8.98 4.10 -8.91
C SER A 208 -9.70 4.68 -10.13
N PRO A 209 -9.79 6.01 -10.29
CA PRO A 209 -10.47 6.63 -11.41
C PRO A 209 -9.81 6.19 -12.73
N GLY A 210 -10.65 5.74 -13.67
CA GLY A 210 -10.19 5.24 -14.98
C GLY A 210 -9.81 3.75 -15.01
N SER A 211 -9.93 3.03 -13.91
CA SER A 211 -9.82 1.57 -13.93
C SER A 211 -11.06 0.94 -14.57
N PRO A 212 -10.93 0.06 -15.58
CA PRO A 212 -12.06 -0.60 -16.20
C PRO A 212 -12.75 -1.61 -15.27
N TRP A 213 -12.12 -1.96 -14.17
CA TRP A 213 -12.59 -2.96 -13.20
C TRP A 213 -13.46 -2.35 -12.09
N ILE A 214 -13.47 -1.02 -11.95
CA ILE A 214 -14.16 -0.33 -10.87
C ILE A 214 -15.35 0.46 -11.43
N ASN A 215 -16.55 -0.06 -11.20
CA ASN A 215 -17.82 0.56 -11.59
C ASN A 215 -18.55 1.22 -10.40
N GLY A 216 -17.82 1.53 -9.32
CA GLY A 216 -18.36 2.14 -8.11
C GLY A 216 -18.54 3.67 -8.21
N PRO A 217 -19.17 4.28 -7.19
CA PRO A 217 -19.30 5.74 -7.13
C PRO A 217 -17.92 6.39 -7.08
N SER A 218 -17.70 7.38 -7.95
CA SER A 218 -16.42 8.09 -8.05
C SER A 218 -16.13 8.90 -6.79
N VAL A 219 -15.01 8.63 -6.14
CA VAL A 219 -14.52 9.41 -5.00
C VAL A 219 -14.36 10.88 -5.37
N LEU A 220 -13.74 11.15 -6.52
CA LEU A 220 -13.41 12.50 -6.96
C LEU A 220 -14.64 13.32 -7.42
N LYS A 221 -15.76 12.66 -7.66
CA LYS A 221 -17.03 13.29 -8.03
C LYS A 221 -18.08 13.23 -6.92
N ASN A 222 -17.74 12.68 -5.76
CA ASN A 222 -18.65 12.64 -4.62
C ASN A 222 -18.98 14.06 -4.17
N PRO A 223 -20.27 14.43 -4.02
CA PRO A 223 -20.69 15.81 -3.72
C PRO A 223 -20.07 16.37 -2.43
N ILE A 224 -19.88 15.52 -1.40
CA ILE A 224 -19.26 15.92 -0.13
C ILE A 224 -17.78 16.21 -0.34
N VAL A 225 -17.05 15.33 -1.04
CA VAL A 225 -15.62 15.52 -1.35
C VAL A 225 -15.43 16.81 -2.15
N VAL A 226 -16.24 17.03 -3.20
CA VAL A 226 -16.19 18.24 -4.04
C VAL A 226 -16.51 19.49 -3.21
N SER A 227 -17.58 19.46 -2.41
CA SER A 227 -17.96 20.62 -1.57
C SER A 227 -16.87 20.99 -0.55
N VAL A 228 -16.19 20.02 0.04
CA VAL A 228 -15.07 20.26 0.96
C VAL A 228 -13.87 20.80 0.19
N ALA A 229 -13.57 20.27 -0.99
CA ALA A 229 -12.50 20.74 -1.86
C ALA A 229 -12.67 22.22 -2.25
N ASP A 230 -13.87 22.58 -2.68
CA ASP A 230 -14.21 23.98 -3.05
C ASP A 230 -14.01 24.94 -1.86
N LYS A 231 -14.47 24.56 -0.66
CA LYS A 231 -14.32 25.38 0.55
C LYS A 231 -12.88 25.58 0.96
N LEU A 232 -12.04 24.57 0.78
CA LEU A 232 -10.62 24.61 1.17
C LEU A 232 -9.71 25.09 0.05
N GLN A 233 -10.24 25.38 -1.15
CA GLN A 233 -9.47 25.73 -2.34
C GLN A 233 -8.39 24.67 -2.65
N LYS A 234 -8.79 23.40 -2.53
CA LYS A 234 -7.98 22.21 -2.80
C LYS A 234 -8.65 21.35 -3.87
N THR A 235 -7.91 20.41 -4.45
CA THR A 235 -8.53 19.45 -5.38
C THR A 235 -9.26 18.34 -4.63
N PRO A 236 -10.28 17.71 -5.23
CA PRO A 236 -10.92 16.53 -4.65
C PRO A 236 -9.93 15.40 -4.32
N ALA A 237 -8.87 15.23 -5.13
CA ALA A 237 -7.81 14.27 -4.87
C ALA A 237 -7.04 14.61 -3.58
N GLN A 238 -6.60 15.85 -3.42
CA GLN A 238 -5.93 16.31 -2.21
C GLN A 238 -6.82 16.13 -0.97
N VAL A 239 -8.11 16.44 -1.07
CA VAL A 239 -9.07 16.26 0.03
C VAL A 239 -9.23 14.79 0.40
N ALA A 240 -9.38 13.89 -0.58
CA ALA A 240 -9.51 12.47 -0.31
C ALA A 240 -8.26 11.88 0.36
N LEU A 241 -7.07 12.28 -0.09
CA LEU A 241 -5.80 11.84 0.51
C LEU A 241 -5.61 12.42 1.93
N ARG A 242 -5.88 13.71 2.11
CA ARG A 242 -5.78 14.36 3.42
C ARG A 242 -6.77 13.77 4.43
N TRP A 243 -8.00 13.46 4.00
CA TRP A 243 -8.98 12.74 4.81
C TRP A 243 -8.39 11.43 5.35
N GLY A 244 -7.78 10.61 4.50
CA GLY A 244 -7.18 9.35 4.94
C GLY A 244 -6.11 9.53 6.01
N ILE A 245 -5.20 10.49 5.84
CA ILE A 245 -4.17 10.79 6.83
C ILE A 245 -4.79 11.25 8.16
N GLN A 246 -5.81 12.12 8.12
CA GLN A 246 -6.49 12.57 9.33
C GLN A 246 -7.33 11.48 9.98
N MET A 247 -7.75 10.45 9.22
CA MET A 247 -8.38 9.24 9.76
C MET A 247 -7.36 8.24 10.35
N GLY A 248 -6.07 8.56 10.33
CA GLY A 248 -5.01 7.79 10.98
C GLY A 248 -4.40 6.67 10.15
N HIS A 249 -4.51 6.71 8.81
CA HIS A 249 -3.92 5.71 7.93
C HIS A 249 -3.07 6.32 6.81
N SER A 250 -2.08 5.58 6.31
CA SER A 250 -1.29 5.96 5.14
C SER A 250 -2.08 5.75 3.86
N VAL A 251 -1.71 6.49 2.81
CA VAL A 251 -2.38 6.47 1.50
C VAL A 251 -1.38 6.21 0.38
N LEU A 252 -1.80 5.43 -0.62
CA LEU A 252 -0.97 4.97 -1.72
C LEU A 252 -1.57 5.41 -3.07
N PRO A 253 -1.61 6.72 -3.38
CA PRO A 253 -2.06 7.17 -4.69
C PRO A 253 -1.11 6.67 -5.78
N LYS A 254 -1.67 6.31 -6.94
CA LYS A 254 -0.93 5.97 -8.14
C LYS A 254 -1.05 7.07 -9.18
N SER A 255 0.04 7.47 -9.76
CA SER A 255 0.06 8.29 -10.97
C SER A 255 1.38 8.09 -11.73
N ALA A 256 1.31 8.13 -13.07
CA ALA A 256 2.47 8.28 -13.95
C ALA A 256 2.58 9.72 -14.50
N ASN A 257 1.67 10.61 -14.12
CA ASN A 257 1.68 12.00 -14.54
C ASN A 257 2.37 12.86 -13.47
N GLU A 258 3.46 13.52 -13.84
CA GLU A 258 4.30 14.30 -12.91
C GLU A 258 3.52 15.40 -12.16
N SER A 259 2.62 16.11 -12.83
CA SER A 259 1.80 17.15 -12.20
C SER A 259 0.89 16.55 -11.10
N ARG A 260 0.24 15.42 -11.37
CA ARG A 260 -0.59 14.71 -10.38
C ARG A 260 0.23 14.09 -9.26
N ILE A 261 1.45 13.61 -9.55
CA ILE A 261 2.38 13.12 -8.52
C ILE A 261 2.69 14.25 -7.52
N LYS A 262 3.03 15.44 -8.01
CA LYS A 262 3.28 16.63 -7.18
C LYS A 262 2.03 17.09 -6.41
N GLU A 263 0.88 17.10 -7.06
CA GLU A 263 -0.41 17.46 -6.42
C GLU A 263 -0.76 16.50 -5.27
N ASN A 264 -0.61 15.19 -5.48
CA ASN A 264 -0.97 14.17 -4.50
C ASN A 264 -0.13 14.21 -3.22
N ILE A 265 1.11 14.70 -3.28
CA ILE A 265 1.95 14.84 -2.07
C ILE A 265 1.82 16.22 -1.41
N ASP A 266 1.25 17.21 -2.10
CA ASP A 266 1.03 18.55 -1.54
C ASP A 266 -0.21 18.58 -0.64
N ILE A 267 -0.16 17.82 0.46
CA ILE A 267 -1.28 17.64 1.40
C ILE A 267 -0.89 17.83 2.87
N PHE A 268 0.33 18.33 3.16
CA PHE A 268 0.83 18.46 4.53
C PHE A 268 0.76 19.85 5.14
N GLY A 269 0.69 20.90 4.36
CA GLY A 269 0.66 22.29 4.83
C GLY A 269 -0.70 22.80 5.33
N TRP A 270 -1.73 21.93 5.38
CA TRP A 270 -3.11 22.28 5.72
C TRP A 270 -3.85 21.09 6.31
N SER A 271 -5.04 21.31 6.86
CA SER A 271 -5.91 20.26 7.38
C SER A 271 -7.37 20.53 7.00
N ILE A 272 -8.16 19.45 6.98
CA ILE A 272 -9.62 19.54 6.89
C ILE A 272 -10.13 19.87 8.28
N PRO A 273 -10.83 21.02 8.51
CA PRO A 273 -11.45 21.37 9.78
C PRO A 273 -12.44 20.30 10.27
N GLU A 274 -12.64 20.22 11.58
CA GLU A 274 -13.46 19.19 12.21
C GLU A 274 -14.92 19.18 11.72
N ASP A 275 -15.50 20.35 11.53
CA ASP A 275 -16.87 20.52 11.00
C ASP A 275 -17.00 19.98 9.55
N LEU A 276 -15.95 20.11 8.75
CA LEU A 276 -15.89 19.53 7.40
C LEU A 276 -15.55 18.04 7.43
N MET A 277 -14.69 17.59 8.38
CA MET A 277 -14.43 16.16 8.57
C MET A 277 -15.70 15.39 8.95
N ALA A 278 -16.56 15.98 9.79
CA ALA A 278 -17.82 15.36 10.18
C ALA A 278 -18.74 15.04 9.00
N LYS A 279 -18.68 15.81 7.91
CA LYS A 279 -19.50 15.59 6.71
C LYS A 279 -19.22 14.27 6.00
N PHE A 280 -18.01 13.73 6.11
CA PHE A 280 -17.68 12.45 5.51
C PHE A 280 -18.49 11.30 6.11
N SER A 281 -18.99 11.43 7.35
CA SER A 281 -19.87 10.44 7.95
C SER A 281 -21.27 10.36 7.30
N GLU A 282 -21.67 11.36 6.53
CA GLU A 282 -22.91 11.40 5.76
C GLU A 282 -22.84 10.54 4.47
N ILE A 283 -21.63 10.18 4.04
CA ILE A 283 -21.43 9.33 2.86
C ILE A 283 -21.88 7.91 3.20
N LYS A 284 -22.89 7.43 2.46
CA LYS A 284 -23.36 6.05 2.60
C LYS A 284 -22.28 5.07 2.16
N GLN A 285 -22.01 4.08 3.00
CA GLN A 285 -21.03 2.99 2.77
C GLN A 285 -21.70 1.76 2.19
#